data_b06baa08cb3f78e0c8d42d6535ee4884
#
_entry.id   b06baa08cb3f78e0c8d42d6535ee4884
#
_cell.length_a   1.000
_cell.length_b   1.000
_cell.length_c   1.000
_cell.angle_alpha   90.00
_cell.angle_beta   90.00
_cell.angle_gamma   90.00
#
_symmetry.space_group_name_H-M   'P 1'
#
loop_
_entity.id
_entity.type
_entity.pdbx_description
1 polymer ?
#
loop_
_entity_poly.entity_id
_entity_poly.type
_entity_poly.pdbx_seq_one_letter_code
_entity_poly.pdbx_strand_id
1 'polypeptide(L)'
;MFDITLYGHLTNDTIIDGDKETMSLGGLYNCWRTFTELDRNLQIGLMPTVVGTAEITIDRKTSTRTSKANLNETYLQTEIKPSRISHVLYLNELEDTSFLPNLRGIVSADLCKGRELNYDLLKYVDYLFVSDDEHDVQKLKDYAEGLIISHTPRGSVVYSGNLLQPYLMHRTHMVEGANVLGAGDMFASCFLYSIHKKWSLHGAIEFAHITTADLIRKYNEKI
;
A
#
# COMPACT_ATOMS: atom_id res chain seq x y z
N MET A 1 14.88 -5.73 16.56
CA MET A 1 14.32 -4.56 15.85
C MET A 1 14.03 -5.01 14.44
N PHE A 2 12.82 -4.88 13.97
CA PHE A 2 12.45 -5.25 12.59
C PHE A 2 13.06 -4.29 11.57
N ASP A 3 13.28 -4.75 10.34
CA ASP A 3 13.60 -3.88 9.21
C ASP A 3 12.35 -3.13 8.78
N ILE A 4 11.23 -3.86 8.67
CA ILE A 4 9.94 -3.32 8.28
C ILE A 4 8.86 -3.91 9.19
N THR A 5 7.94 -3.07 9.66
CA THR A 5 6.72 -3.52 10.36
C THR A 5 5.49 -3.05 9.59
N LEU A 6 4.57 -3.97 9.36
CA LEU A 6 3.31 -3.74 8.65
C LEU A 6 2.16 -3.70 9.65
N TYR A 7 1.38 -2.63 9.62
CA TYR A 7 0.19 -2.42 10.43
C TYR A 7 -1.03 -2.36 9.50
N GLY A 8 -2.14 -2.98 9.87
CA GLY A 8 -3.35 -2.86 9.06
C GLY A 8 -4.28 -4.07 9.16
N HIS A 9 -5.15 -4.20 8.18
CA HIS A 9 -6.14 -5.26 8.13
C HIS A 9 -5.55 -6.58 7.69
N LEU A 10 -5.89 -7.65 8.40
CA LEU A 10 -5.70 -9.03 7.97
C LEU A 10 -7.05 -9.62 7.62
N THR A 11 -7.35 -9.73 6.34
CA THR A 11 -8.62 -10.22 5.84
C THR A 11 -8.47 -11.56 5.14
N ASN A 12 -9.48 -12.42 5.28
CA ASN A 12 -9.60 -13.62 4.46
C ASN A 12 -10.45 -13.24 3.24
N ASP A 13 -9.78 -13.03 2.11
CA ASP A 13 -10.40 -12.51 0.89
C ASP A 13 -10.82 -13.66 -0.01
N THR A 14 -12.09 -13.67 -0.43
CA THR A 14 -12.59 -14.48 -1.53
C THR A 14 -12.50 -13.66 -2.81
N ILE A 15 -11.69 -14.12 -3.76
CA ILE A 15 -11.44 -13.42 -5.02
C ILE A 15 -12.16 -14.15 -6.14
N ILE A 16 -13.09 -13.44 -6.80
CA ILE A 16 -13.89 -13.92 -7.92
C ILE A 16 -13.32 -13.31 -9.21
N ASP A 17 -12.77 -14.15 -10.09
CA ASP A 17 -12.16 -13.78 -11.36
C ASP A 17 -12.79 -14.62 -12.50
N GLY A 18 -13.87 -14.11 -13.08
CA GLY A 18 -14.72 -14.88 -13.99
C GLY A 18 -15.35 -16.07 -13.27
N ASP A 19 -15.10 -17.28 -13.75
CA ASP A 19 -15.61 -18.53 -13.16
C ASP A 19 -14.65 -19.13 -12.09
N LYS A 20 -13.55 -18.43 -11.79
CA LYS A 20 -12.56 -18.89 -10.80
C LYS A 20 -12.75 -18.19 -9.48
N GLU A 21 -12.68 -18.95 -8.40
CA GLU A 21 -12.66 -18.47 -7.04
C GLU A 21 -11.34 -18.88 -6.38
N THR A 22 -10.68 -17.90 -5.75
CA THR A 22 -9.43 -18.12 -5.03
C THR A 22 -9.45 -17.37 -3.70
N MET A 23 -8.57 -17.78 -2.77
CA MET A 23 -8.47 -17.17 -1.45
C MET A 23 -7.15 -16.41 -1.31
N SER A 24 -7.18 -15.30 -0.57
CA SER A 24 -6.00 -14.50 -0.20
C SER A 24 -6.13 -13.98 1.22
N LEU A 25 -5.05 -13.45 1.78
CA LEU A 25 -5.02 -12.87 3.14
C LEU A 25 -4.93 -11.34 3.13
N GLY A 26 -5.41 -10.68 2.09
CA GLY A 26 -5.52 -9.23 1.99
C GLY A 26 -4.20 -8.47 1.91
N GLY A 27 -4.26 -7.16 2.18
CA GLY A 27 -3.14 -6.23 1.97
C GLY A 27 -1.89 -6.56 2.79
N LEU A 28 -2.02 -6.86 4.08
CA LEU A 28 -0.88 -7.25 4.92
C LEU A 28 -0.10 -8.41 4.33
N TYR A 29 -0.79 -9.42 3.83
CA TYR A 29 -0.16 -10.58 3.21
C TYR A 29 0.48 -10.22 1.86
N ASN A 30 -0.16 -9.38 1.05
CA ASN A 30 0.39 -8.93 -0.22
C ASN A 30 1.74 -8.20 0.00
N CYS A 31 1.81 -7.29 0.97
CA CYS A 31 3.05 -6.62 1.33
C CYS A 31 4.11 -7.61 1.85
N TRP A 32 3.75 -8.47 2.81
CA TRP A 32 4.68 -9.46 3.35
C TRP A 32 5.25 -10.37 2.28
N ARG A 33 4.39 -10.90 1.39
CA ARG A 33 4.79 -11.74 0.27
C ARG A 33 5.76 -11.00 -0.65
N THR A 34 5.46 -9.74 -0.99
CA THR A 34 6.30 -8.92 -1.85
C THR A 34 7.69 -8.70 -1.23
N PHE A 35 7.77 -8.29 0.03
CA PHE A 35 9.06 -8.15 0.71
C PHE A 35 9.85 -9.45 0.77
N THR A 36 9.19 -10.58 1.02
CA THR A 36 9.84 -11.91 1.08
C THR A 36 10.35 -12.36 -0.30
N GLU A 37 9.66 -12.00 -1.38
CA GLU A 37 10.13 -12.25 -2.76
C GLU A 37 11.36 -11.39 -3.10
N LEU A 38 11.41 -10.15 -2.60
CA LEU A 38 12.54 -9.23 -2.81
C LEU A 38 13.79 -9.62 -2.01
N ASP A 39 13.62 -9.98 -0.76
CA ASP A 39 14.73 -10.36 0.12
C ASP A 39 14.24 -11.22 1.29
N ARG A 40 14.56 -12.50 1.27
CA ARG A 40 14.16 -13.48 2.30
C ARG A 40 14.83 -13.24 3.66
N ASN A 41 15.85 -12.40 3.73
CA ASN A 41 16.54 -12.10 4.97
C ASN A 41 15.95 -10.88 5.71
N LEU A 42 14.98 -10.18 5.11
CA LEU A 42 14.30 -9.07 5.80
C LEU A 42 13.56 -9.56 7.04
N GLN A 43 13.76 -8.86 8.14
CA GLN A 43 12.99 -9.09 9.36
C GLN A 43 11.70 -8.27 9.31
N ILE A 44 10.59 -8.94 8.99
CA ILE A 44 9.28 -8.31 8.80
C ILE A 44 8.39 -8.61 10.01
N GLY A 45 7.90 -7.56 10.67
CA GLY A 45 6.87 -7.65 11.69
C GLY A 45 5.48 -7.51 11.05
N LEU A 46 4.54 -8.37 11.45
CA LEU A 46 3.12 -8.24 11.07
C LEU A 46 2.32 -7.89 12.31
N MET A 47 1.65 -6.74 12.27
CA MET A 47 0.82 -6.21 13.36
C MET A 47 -0.60 -5.98 12.85
N PRO A 48 -1.43 -7.04 12.77
CA PRO A 48 -2.84 -6.88 12.41
C PRO A 48 -3.53 -5.95 13.40
N THR A 49 -4.22 -4.94 12.90
CA THR A 49 -5.03 -4.02 13.72
C THR A 49 -6.50 -4.43 13.74
N VAL A 50 -6.96 -4.99 12.63
CA VAL A 50 -8.32 -5.51 12.45
C VAL A 50 -8.26 -6.82 11.67
N VAL A 51 -9.15 -7.75 11.98
CA VAL A 51 -9.35 -8.99 11.22
C VAL A 51 -10.74 -9.00 10.59
N GLY A 52 -10.89 -9.67 9.46
CA GLY A 52 -12.18 -9.72 8.77
C GLY A 52 -12.19 -10.62 7.56
N THR A 53 -13.22 -10.46 6.73
CA THR A 53 -13.37 -11.11 5.43
C THR A 53 -13.63 -10.08 4.36
N ALA A 54 -13.26 -10.36 3.11
CA ALA A 54 -13.67 -9.56 1.97
C ALA A 54 -14.06 -10.46 0.79
N GLU A 55 -15.02 -9.98 -0.01
CA GLU A 55 -15.34 -10.53 -1.30
C GLU A 55 -14.88 -9.53 -2.37
N ILE A 56 -14.07 -9.99 -3.31
CA ILE A 56 -13.46 -9.15 -4.33
C ILE A 56 -13.79 -9.73 -5.69
N THR A 57 -14.49 -8.96 -6.52
CA THR A 57 -14.78 -9.33 -7.91
C THR A 57 -13.87 -8.56 -8.85
N ILE A 58 -13.21 -9.27 -9.77
CA ILE A 58 -12.28 -8.69 -10.75
C ILE A 58 -12.95 -8.59 -12.11
N ASP A 59 -12.85 -7.42 -12.72
CA ASP A 59 -13.16 -7.20 -14.13
C ASP A 59 -11.85 -7.03 -14.93
N ARG A 60 -11.46 -8.09 -15.63
CA ARG A 60 -10.24 -8.08 -16.47
C ARG A 60 -10.34 -7.19 -17.69
N LYS A 61 -11.57 -6.89 -18.18
CA LYS A 61 -11.78 -6.07 -19.37
C LYS A 61 -11.46 -4.60 -19.10
N THR A 62 -11.85 -4.15 -17.92
CA THR A 62 -11.62 -2.76 -17.49
C THR A 62 -10.40 -2.63 -16.60
N SER A 63 -9.78 -3.75 -16.20
CA SER A 63 -8.70 -3.81 -15.18
C SER A 63 -9.13 -3.14 -13.86
N THR A 64 -10.41 -3.30 -13.51
CA THR A 64 -10.98 -2.76 -12.27
C THR A 64 -11.41 -3.87 -11.32
N ARG A 65 -11.71 -3.49 -10.09
CA ARG A 65 -12.22 -4.39 -9.07
C ARG A 65 -13.34 -3.72 -8.28
N THR A 66 -14.23 -4.56 -7.74
CA THR A 66 -15.14 -4.17 -6.67
C THR A 66 -14.84 -5.01 -5.44
N SER A 67 -14.87 -4.42 -4.28
CA SER A 67 -14.65 -5.12 -3.01
C SER A 67 -15.77 -4.81 -2.02
N LYS A 68 -16.15 -5.84 -1.26
CA LYS A 68 -17.07 -5.74 -0.13
C LYS A 68 -16.41 -6.38 1.07
N ALA A 69 -15.92 -5.55 1.99
CA ALA A 69 -15.31 -6.01 3.23
C ALA A 69 -16.35 -6.12 4.34
N ASN A 70 -16.16 -7.14 5.19
CA ASN A 70 -16.84 -7.31 6.45
C ASN A 70 -15.76 -7.42 7.53
N LEU A 71 -15.45 -6.29 8.14
CA LEU A 71 -14.45 -6.20 9.19
C LEU A 71 -15.12 -6.50 10.51
N ASN A 72 -14.55 -7.45 11.27
CA ASN A 72 -15.00 -7.69 12.62
C ASN A 72 -14.58 -6.52 13.50
N GLU A 73 -15.49 -5.99 14.30
CA GLU A 73 -15.23 -4.90 15.26
C GLU A 73 -14.26 -5.30 16.40
N THR A 74 -13.68 -6.47 16.33
CA THR A 74 -12.68 -6.92 17.31
C THR A 74 -11.36 -6.25 17.01
N TYR A 75 -11.18 -5.07 17.59
CA TYR A 75 -9.91 -4.35 17.51
C TYR A 75 -8.85 -5.12 18.30
N LEU A 76 -7.79 -5.48 17.60
CA LEU A 76 -6.60 -5.97 18.26
C LEU A 76 -5.85 -4.76 18.83
N GLN A 77 -5.49 -4.81 20.11
CA GLN A 77 -4.63 -3.78 20.68
C GLN A 77 -3.32 -3.72 19.86
N THR A 78 -3.07 -2.59 19.24
CA THR A 78 -1.90 -2.43 18.37
C THR A 78 -0.62 -2.35 19.20
N GLU A 79 0.19 -3.39 19.14
CA GLU A 79 1.49 -3.40 19.79
C GLU A 79 2.53 -2.72 18.89
N ILE A 80 3.17 -1.65 19.40
CA ILE A 80 4.23 -0.95 18.68
C ILE A 80 5.51 -1.74 18.76
N LYS A 81 6.04 -2.15 17.62
CA LYS A 81 7.34 -2.83 17.51
C LYS A 81 8.42 -1.89 16.95
N PRO A 82 9.58 -1.81 17.57
CA PRO A 82 10.69 -1.03 17.02
C PRO A 82 11.08 -1.55 15.62
N SER A 83 11.00 -0.68 14.63
CA SER A 83 11.36 -0.96 13.25
C SER A 83 12.05 0.22 12.59
N ARG A 84 12.78 -0.03 11.48
CA ARG A 84 13.36 1.03 10.66
C ARG A 84 12.32 1.73 9.81
N ILE A 85 11.35 0.95 9.30
CA ILE A 85 10.22 1.43 8.52
C ILE A 85 8.95 0.81 9.10
N SER A 86 7.94 1.65 9.34
CA SER A 86 6.59 1.26 9.70
C SER A 86 5.66 1.61 8.54
N HIS A 87 4.94 0.62 8.00
CA HIS A 87 3.96 0.85 6.95
C HIS A 87 2.55 0.55 7.46
N VAL A 88 1.66 1.53 7.35
CA VAL A 88 0.28 1.46 7.81
C VAL A 88 -0.63 1.33 6.59
N LEU A 89 -1.19 0.13 6.39
CA LEU A 89 -2.07 -0.16 5.26
C LEU A 89 -3.47 0.37 5.55
N TYR A 90 -4.03 1.05 4.54
CA TYR A 90 -5.41 1.55 4.54
C TYR A 90 -5.71 2.43 5.75
N LEU A 91 -4.84 3.44 5.97
CA LEU A 91 -4.89 4.33 7.14
C LEU A 91 -6.28 4.91 7.40
N ASN A 92 -7.01 5.27 6.34
CA ASN A 92 -8.36 5.82 6.45
C ASN A 92 -9.43 4.80 6.88
N GLU A 93 -9.14 3.49 6.83
CA GLU A 93 -10.04 2.43 7.29
C GLU A 93 -9.81 2.02 8.74
N LEU A 94 -8.73 2.50 9.38
CA LEU A 94 -8.43 2.19 10.76
C LEU A 94 -9.27 3.06 11.70
N GLU A 95 -9.98 2.43 12.65
CA GLU A 95 -10.72 3.15 13.68
C GLU A 95 -9.81 3.63 14.81
N ASP A 96 -8.87 2.80 15.23
CA ASP A 96 -7.85 3.18 16.20
C ASP A 96 -6.53 3.51 15.51
N THR A 97 -6.20 4.77 15.48
CA THR A 97 -4.94 5.31 14.96
C THR A 97 -4.05 5.91 16.05
N SER A 98 -4.39 5.69 17.33
CA SER A 98 -3.69 6.26 18.49
C SER A 98 -2.22 5.83 18.61
N PHE A 99 -1.84 4.73 17.95
CA PHE A 99 -0.47 4.24 17.89
C PHE A 99 0.42 5.05 16.95
N LEU A 100 -0.14 5.71 15.93
CA LEU A 100 0.60 6.36 14.84
C LEU A 100 1.63 7.40 15.34
N PRO A 101 1.30 8.32 16.28
CA PRO A 101 2.27 9.28 16.81
C PRO A 101 3.46 8.65 17.56
N ASN A 102 3.34 7.39 17.94
CA ASN A 102 4.35 6.67 18.71
C ASN A 102 5.26 5.79 17.83
N LEU A 103 4.99 5.67 16.53
CA LEU A 103 5.88 5.01 15.60
C LEU A 103 7.21 5.75 15.51
N ARG A 104 8.28 5.02 15.24
CA ARG A 104 9.64 5.56 15.11
C ARG A 104 10.25 5.09 13.80
N GLY A 105 11.29 5.82 13.35
CA GLY A 105 11.90 5.60 12.04
C GLY A 105 11.08 6.23 10.94
N ILE A 106 11.11 5.65 9.75
CA ILE A 106 10.30 6.09 8.61
C ILE A 106 8.89 5.55 8.78
N VAL A 107 7.90 6.42 8.70
CA VAL A 107 6.49 6.05 8.73
C VAL A 107 5.88 6.25 7.34
N SER A 108 5.29 5.20 6.81
CA SER A 108 4.56 5.28 5.55
C SER A 108 3.12 4.79 5.72
N ALA A 109 2.24 5.27 4.89
CA ALA A 109 0.86 4.81 4.86
C ALA A 109 0.34 4.73 3.43
N ASP A 110 -0.67 3.91 3.20
CA ASP A 110 -1.51 4.00 2.03
C ASP A 110 -2.95 4.37 2.39
N LEU A 111 -3.65 4.89 1.43
CA LEU A 111 -5.08 5.14 1.50
C LEU A 111 -5.79 4.26 0.48
N CYS A 112 -7.00 3.85 0.82
CA CYS A 112 -7.88 3.17 -0.11
C CYS A 112 -9.21 3.92 -0.23
N LYS A 113 -9.99 3.56 -1.22
CA LYS A 113 -11.36 4.06 -1.37
C LYS A 113 -12.22 3.50 -0.25
N GLY A 114 -12.83 4.38 0.56
CA GLY A 114 -13.65 3.95 1.66
C GLY A 114 -14.01 5.09 2.61
N ARG A 115 -13.61 4.98 3.86
CA ARG A 115 -13.93 5.96 4.91
C ARG A 115 -13.25 7.31 4.69
N GLU A 116 -13.85 8.35 5.23
CA GLU A 116 -13.24 9.68 5.25
C GLU A 116 -11.97 9.68 6.09
N LEU A 117 -10.91 10.29 5.54
CA LEU A 117 -9.62 10.39 6.22
C LEU A 117 -9.65 11.48 7.31
N ASN A 118 -9.11 11.15 8.48
CA ASN A 118 -8.69 12.18 9.42
C ASN A 118 -7.35 12.78 8.96
N TYR A 119 -7.40 13.95 8.35
CA TYR A 119 -6.24 14.61 7.73
C TYR A 119 -5.14 14.97 8.75
N ASP A 120 -5.46 15.18 10.03
CA ASP A 120 -4.47 15.48 11.08
C ASP A 120 -3.45 14.34 11.29
N LEU A 121 -3.75 13.14 10.82
CA LEU A 121 -2.84 12.00 10.89
C LEU A 121 -1.68 12.12 9.90
N LEU A 122 -1.83 12.88 8.81
CA LEU A 122 -0.84 12.97 7.73
C LEU A 122 0.47 13.61 8.18
N LYS A 123 0.47 14.41 9.24
CA LYS A 123 1.69 14.98 9.84
C LYS A 123 2.65 13.93 10.42
N TYR A 124 2.18 12.70 10.63
CA TYR A 124 3.00 11.59 11.15
C TYR A 124 3.54 10.67 10.04
N VAL A 125 3.24 10.99 8.76
CA VAL A 125 3.53 10.11 7.62
C VAL A 125 4.60 10.73 6.74
N ASP A 126 5.74 10.03 6.57
CA ASP A 126 6.83 10.47 5.69
C ASP A 126 6.54 10.15 4.21
N TYR A 127 5.88 9.02 3.92
CA TYR A 127 5.48 8.60 2.57
C TYR A 127 4.03 8.16 2.55
N LEU A 128 3.19 8.90 1.85
CA LEU A 128 1.78 8.59 1.66
C LEU A 128 1.54 8.07 0.24
N PHE A 129 1.05 6.83 0.11
CA PHE A 129 0.68 6.24 -1.17
C PHE A 129 -0.81 6.42 -1.41
N VAL A 130 -1.17 6.85 -2.62
CA VAL A 130 -2.55 7.05 -3.04
C VAL A 130 -2.73 6.67 -4.51
N SER A 131 -3.91 6.14 -4.86
CA SER A 131 -4.33 6.06 -6.26
C SER A 131 -4.88 7.42 -6.70
N ASP A 132 -4.63 7.82 -7.94
CA ASP A 132 -5.01 9.14 -8.46
C ASP A 132 -6.53 9.35 -8.61
N ASP A 133 -7.31 8.28 -8.66
CA ASP A 133 -8.76 8.26 -8.78
C ASP A 133 -9.51 8.12 -7.45
N GLU A 134 -8.80 7.90 -6.34
CA GLU A 134 -9.41 7.62 -5.04
C GLU A 134 -9.45 8.83 -4.10
N HIS A 135 -8.46 9.73 -4.21
CA HIS A 135 -8.31 10.86 -3.30
C HIS A 135 -7.90 12.15 -4.01
N ASP A 136 -8.43 13.27 -3.52
CA ASP A 136 -8.01 14.61 -3.95
C ASP A 136 -6.60 14.93 -3.41
N VAL A 137 -5.60 14.71 -4.27
CA VAL A 137 -4.18 14.97 -3.94
C VAL A 137 -3.96 16.42 -3.54
N GLN A 138 -4.70 17.38 -4.11
CA GLN A 138 -4.55 18.79 -3.75
C GLN A 138 -4.94 19.02 -2.28
N LYS A 139 -6.03 18.40 -1.84
CA LYS A 139 -6.45 18.48 -0.43
C LYS A 139 -5.45 17.77 0.50
N LEU A 140 -4.89 16.63 0.10
CA LEU A 140 -3.88 15.93 0.90
C LEU A 140 -2.62 16.78 1.13
N LYS A 141 -2.20 17.58 0.14
CA LYS A 141 -1.03 18.47 0.24
C LYS A 141 -1.15 19.52 1.32
N ASP A 142 -2.36 19.94 1.65
CA ASP A 142 -2.58 20.97 2.68
C ASP A 142 -2.27 20.45 4.10
N TYR A 143 -2.21 19.12 4.29
CA TYR A 143 -2.04 18.47 5.58
C TYR A 143 -0.79 17.60 5.69
N ALA A 144 -0.27 17.08 4.56
CA ALA A 144 0.88 16.20 4.58
C ALA A 144 2.19 16.99 4.74
N GLU A 145 3.00 16.61 5.73
CA GLU A 145 4.37 17.12 5.91
C GLU A 145 5.38 16.31 5.08
N GLY A 146 5.09 15.04 4.83
CA GLY A 146 5.90 14.13 4.02
C GLY A 146 5.61 14.19 2.52
N LEU A 147 6.05 13.16 1.81
CA LEU A 147 5.83 13.03 0.37
C LEU A 147 4.55 12.26 0.09
N ILE A 148 3.74 12.76 -0.85
CA ILE A 148 2.58 12.06 -1.39
C ILE A 148 3.00 11.44 -2.71
N ILE A 149 2.84 10.12 -2.85
CA ILE A 149 3.15 9.33 -4.02
C ILE A 149 1.83 8.87 -4.63
N SER A 150 1.34 9.64 -5.62
CA SER A 150 0.19 9.22 -6.41
C SER A 150 0.67 8.26 -7.49
N HIS A 151 0.17 7.03 -7.47
CA HIS A 151 0.58 5.99 -8.38
C HIS A 151 -0.60 5.46 -9.21
N THR A 152 -0.31 5.14 -10.45
CA THR A 152 -1.24 4.61 -11.44
C THR A 152 -0.57 3.50 -12.26
N PRO A 153 -1.33 2.72 -13.03
CA PRO A 153 -0.74 1.77 -13.98
C PRO A 153 0.17 2.43 -15.04
N ARG A 154 0.10 3.75 -15.21
CA ARG A 154 0.86 4.52 -16.21
C ARG A 154 2.03 5.30 -15.65
N GLY A 155 2.22 5.29 -14.35
CA GLY A 155 3.31 5.99 -13.69
C GLY A 155 2.96 6.54 -12.32
N SER A 156 3.84 7.38 -11.80
CA SER A 156 3.66 8.04 -10.52
C SER A 156 3.96 9.51 -10.59
N VAL A 157 3.29 10.27 -9.75
CA VAL A 157 3.57 11.68 -9.48
C VAL A 157 3.84 11.84 -8.00
N VAL A 158 4.96 12.46 -7.66
CA VAL A 158 5.33 12.72 -6.28
C VAL A 158 5.13 14.20 -5.97
N TYR A 159 4.45 14.48 -4.90
CA TYR A 159 4.21 15.81 -4.39
C TYR A 159 4.88 15.99 -3.02
N SER A 160 5.32 17.20 -2.73
CA SER A 160 5.69 17.62 -1.39
C SER A 160 4.67 18.66 -0.93
N GLY A 161 4.22 18.59 0.32
CA GLY A 161 3.12 19.40 0.83
C GLY A 161 3.23 20.90 0.53
N ASN A 162 4.44 21.46 0.56
CA ASN A 162 4.67 22.89 0.36
C ASN A 162 4.94 23.31 -1.10
N LEU A 163 4.96 22.40 -2.06
CA LEU A 163 5.25 22.72 -3.46
C LEU A 163 3.98 22.74 -4.29
N LEU A 164 3.78 23.82 -5.06
CA LEU A 164 2.66 23.95 -6.00
C LEU A 164 2.76 22.96 -7.17
N GLN A 165 3.98 22.63 -7.59
CA GLN A 165 4.26 21.73 -8.70
C GLN A 165 4.67 20.35 -8.20
N PRO A 166 4.47 19.29 -9.00
CA PRO A 166 5.00 17.97 -8.67
C PRO A 166 6.52 18.01 -8.50
N TYR A 167 7.00 17.33 -7.46
CA TYR A 167 8.43 17.20 -7.21
C TYR A 167 9.11 16.23 -8.18
N LEU A 168 8.40 15.14 -8.52
CA LEU A 168 8.89 14.11 -9.43
C LEU A 168 7.72 13.53 -10.22
N MET A 169 7.95 13.24 -11.49
CA MET A 169 7.04 12.49 -12.37
C MET A 169 7.78 11.33 -13.01
N HIS A 170 7.19 10.14 -12.94
CA HIS A 170 7.69 8.94 -13.58
C HIS A 170 6.60 8.32 -14.46
N ARG A 171 6.97 7.88 -15.68
CA ARG A 171 6.04 7.20 -16.60
C ARG A 171 6.46 5.75 -16.76
N THR A 172 5.50 4.86 -16.82
CA THR A 172 5.71 3.43 -17.06
C THR A 172 4.67 2.88 -18.03
N HIS A 173 4.84 1.64 -18.45
CA HIS A 173 3.89 0.94 -19.29
C HIS A 173 2.95 0.08 -18.45
N MET A 174 1.66 0.20 -18.73
CA MET A 174 0.62 -0.60 -18.08
C MET A 174 0.75 -2.08 -18.46
N VAL A 175 0.49 -2.98 -17.51
CA VAL A 175 0.30 -4.42 -17.78
C VAL A 175 -1.17 -4.64 -18.12
N GLU A 176 -1.45 -4.83 -19.40
CA GLU A 176 -2.81 -4.98 -19.92
C GLU A 176 -3.40 -6.38 -19.64
N GLY A 177 -4.71 -6.45 -19.42
CA GLY A 177 -5.45 -7.72 -19.27
C GLY A 177 -5.08 -8.55 -18.04
N ALA A 178 -4.35 -7.97 -17.08
CA ALA A 178 -3.91 -8.65 -15.88
C ALA A 178 -4.88 -8.45 -14.71
N ASN A 179 -4.89 -9.43 -13.80
CA ASN A 179 -5.42 -9.21 -12.48
C ASN A 179 -4.44 -8.33 -11.69
N VAL A 180 -4.88 -7.11 -11.37
CA VAL A 180 -4.07 -6.09 -10.68
C VAL A 180 -4.37 -6.00 -9.18
N LEU A 181 -5.06 -6.99 -8.62
CA LEU A 181 -5.35 -7.03 -7.19
C LEU A 181 -4.04 -7.03 -6.38
N GLY A 182 -3.94 -6.10 -5.43
CA GLY A 182 -2.74 -5.92 -4.60
C GLY A 182 -1.58 -5.21 -5.32
N ALA A 183 -1.78 -4.64 -6.51
CA ALA A 183 -0.73 -3.91 -7.23
C ALA A 183 -0.23 -2.68 -6.43
N GLY A 184 -1.13 -1.97 -5.72
CA GLY A 184 -0.78 -0.89 -4.81
C GLY A 184 0.11 -1.37 -3.67
N ASP A 185 -0.28 -2.48 -3.01
CA ASP A 185 0.49 -3.09 -1.93
C ASP A 185 1.90 -3.52 -2.41
N MET A 186 1.98 -4.10 -3.62
CA MET A 186 3.26 -4.49 -4.24
C MET A 186 4.12 -3.27 -4.54
N PHE A 187 3.53 -2.21 -5.10
CA PHE A 187 4.23 -0.98 -5.44
C PHE A 187 4.81 -0.32 -4.18
N ALA A 188 3.99 -0.11 -3.14
CA ALA A 188 4.42 0.45 -1.87
C ALA A 188 5.55 -0.40 -1.25
N SER A 189 5.42 -1.73 -1.26
CA SER A 189 6.45 -2.64 -0.74
C SER A 189 7.76 -2.54 -1.50
N CYS A 190 7.74 -2.53 -2.84
CA CYS A 190 8.94 -2.37 -3.67
C CYS A 190 9.62 -1.02 -3.43
N PHE A 191 8.83 0.05 -3.32
CA PHE A 191 9.34 1.37 -3.00
C PHE A 191 10.02 1.38 -1.62
N LEU A 192 9.33 0.92 -0.57
CA LEU A 192 9.85 0.90 0.80
C LEU A 192 11.08 0.00 0.95
N TYR A 193 11.15 -1.11 0.22
CA TYR A 193 12.35 -1.93 0.11
C TYR A 193 13.54 -1.10 -0.40
N SER A 194 13.34 -0.32 -1.47
CA SER A 194 14.38 0.53 -2.05
C SER A 194 14.82 1.62 -1.07
N ILE A 195 13.88 2.23 -0.35
CA ILE A 195 14.18 3.20 0.73
C ILE A 195 14.97 2.53 1.85
N HIS A 196 14.62 1.30 2.25
CA HIS A 196 15.40 0.52 3.22
C HIS A 196 16.85 0.28 2.74
N LYS A 197 17.04 0.04 1.46
CA LYS A 197 18.37 -0.09 0.81
C LYS A 197 19.05 1.26 0.54
N LYS A 198 18.45 2.39 0.96
CA LYS A 198 18.98 3.76 0.81
C LYS A 198 19.14 4.22 -0.64
N TRP A 199 18.29 3.77 -1.53
CA TRP A 199 18.27 4.24 -2.91
C TRP A 199 17.69 5.66 -2.98
N SER A 200 17.99 6.37 -4.08
CA SER A 200 17.37 7.67 -4.32
C SER A 200 15.86 7.53 -4.55
N LEU A 201 15.10 8.58 -4.30
CA LEU A 201 13.65 8.61 -4.53
C LEU A 201 13.30 8.22 -5.97
N HIS A 202 14.04 8.75 -6.95
CA HIS A 202 13.85 8.40 -8.36
C HIS A 202 14.07 6.90 -8.61
N GLY A 203 15.18 6.36 -8.13
CA GLY A 203 15.48 4.92 -8.26
C GLY A 203 14.46 4.04 -7.54
N ALA A 204 13.94 4.49 -6.40
CA ALA A 204 12.91 3.76 -5.66
C ALA A 204 11.58 3.70 -6.43
N ILE A 205 11.16 4.81 -7.06
CA ILE A 205 9.96 4.86 -7.90
C ILE A 205 10.11 3.98 -9.16
N GLU A 206 11.24 4.11 -9.85
CA GLU A 206 11.52 3.31 -11.05
C GLU A 206 11.52 1.81 -10.74
N PHE A 207 12.26 1.40 -9.72
CA PHE A 207 12.28 0.01 -9.26
C PHE A 207 10.88 -0.49 -8.88
N ALA A 208 10.12 0.31 -8.13
CA ALA A 208 8.77 -0.06 -7.73
C ALA A 208 7.87 -0.35 -8.94
N HIS A 209 7.90 0.48 -9.98
CA HIS A 209 7.12 0.24 -11.19
C HIS A 209 7.56 -1.00 -11.96
N ILE A 210 8.85 -1.16 -12.21
CA ILE A 210 9.39 -2.30 -12.97
C ILE A 210 9.07 -3.60 -12.23
N THR A 211 9.41 -3.66 -10.95
CA THR A 211 9.26 -4.89 -10.16
C THR A 211 7.79 -5.25 -9.92
N THR A 212 6.92 -4.27 -9.69
CA THR A 212 5.48 -4.51 -9.57
C THR A 212 4.91 -5.08 -10.86
N ALA A 213 5.29 -4.54 -12.02
CA ALA A 213 4.84 -5.07 -13.31
C ALA A 213 5.28 -6.53 -13.52
N ASP A 214 6.52 -6.85 -13.14
CA ASP A 214 7.05 -8.22 -13.25
C ASP A 214 6.35 -9.19 -12.27
N LEU A 215 6.06 -8.76 -11.05
CA LEU A 215 5.30 -9.54 -10.08
C LEU A 215 3.86 -9.79 -10.56
N ILE A 216 3.19 -8.77 -11.11
CA ILE A 216 1.86 -8.91 -11.69
C ILE A 216 1.88 -9.96 -12.80
N ARG A 217 2.82 -9.91 -13.75
CA ARG A 217 2.96 -10.93 -14.82
C ARG A 217 3.15 -12.33 -14.23
N LYS A 218 4.14 -12.47 -13.33
CA LYS A 218 4.47 -13.73 -12.66
C LYS A 218 3.24 -14.36 -11.95
N TYR A 219 2.40 -13.54 -11.33
CA TYR A 219 1.24 -14.05 -10.62
C TYR A 219 0.05 -14.33 -11.53
N ASN A 220 -0.06 -13.64 -12.67
CA ASN A 220 -1.08 -13.96 -13.68
C ASN A 220 -0.75 -15.20 -14.52
N GLU A 221 0.53 -15.56 -14.70
CA GLU A 221 0.95 -16.78 -15.41
C GLU A 221 0.68 -18.06 -14.62
N LYS A 222 0.49 -17.97 -13.30
CA LYS A 222 0.25 -19.11 -12.40
C LYS A 222 -1.23 -19.45 -12.23
N ILE A 223 -2.12 -18.68 -12.85
CA ILE A 223 -3.58 -18.85 -12.80
C ILE A 223 -4.08 -19.42 -14.14
#